data_c6f590849532e52719fe8e8d922474d9
#
_entry.id   c6f590849532e52719fe8e8d922474d9
#
_cell.length_a   1.000
_cell.length_b   1.000
_cell.length_c   1.000
_cell.angle_alpha   90.00
_cell.angle_beta   90.00
_cell.angle_gamma   90.00
#
_symmetry.space_group_name_H-M   'P 1'
#
loop_
_entity.id
_entity.type
_entity.pdbx_description
1 polymer ?
#
loop_
_entity_poly.entity_id
_entity_poly.type
_entity_poly.pdbx_seq_one_letter_code
_entity_poly.pdbx_strand_id
1 'polypeptide(L)'
;MEQKKKATGGKNTPKRRKSRITLEEYRDKYLQVPRITNRKPVFVSEEVRDELDRIVGNFGKRGMSASGFIENLLRHHLDAHEKDFEAWRKL
;
A
#
# COMPACT_ATOMS: atom_id res chain seq x y z
N MET A 1 2.88 18.72 7.05
CA MET A 1 3.97 18.83 6.84
C MET A 1 4.31 19.17 7.03
N GLU A 2 3.87 18.67 6.95
CA GLU A 2 4.77 18.60 6.60
C GLU A 2 4.87 18.36 6.70
N GLN A 3 4.26 17.80 6.83
CA GLN A 3 4.98 17.47 6.65
C GLN A 3 5.29 17.19 6.58
N LYS A 4 4.74 16.72 6.69
CA LYS A 4 5.56 16.43 6.54
C LYS A 4 5.94 16.43 6.18
N LYS A 5 5.50 15.87 6.43
CA LYS A 5 6.40 15.81 6.09
C LYS A 5 6.85 16.01 5.59
N LYS A 6 6.53 15.61 5.85
CA LYS A 6 7.48 15.78 5.40
C LYS A 6 7.96 16.06 4.96
N ALA A 7 7.50 15.50 5.01
CA ALA A 7 8.53 15.80 4.54
C ALA A 7 8.75 16.04 4.44
N THR A 8 8.72 15.80 4.66
CA THR A 8 9.63 16.07 4.29
C THR A 8 9.85 16.24 4.00
N GLY A 9 9.72 15.85 3.86
CA GLY A 9 10.66 15.93 3.37
C GLY A 9 10.73 15.96 3.00
N GLY A 10 10.82 15.67 2.86
CA GLY A 10 11.57 15.64 2.31
C GLY A 10 11.55 15.65 1.90
N LYS A 11 11.78 15.41 1.66
CA LYS A 11 12.22 15.42 1.10
C LYS A 11 12.15 15.51 0.39
N ASN A 12 12.22 15.22 0.50
CA ASN A 12 12.48 15.27 -0.26
C ASN A 12 12.21 15.21 -0.97
N THR A 13 12.22 15.01 -1.26
CA THR A 13 12.24 14.84 -2.14
C THR A 13 11.95 14.87 -3.06
N PRO A 14 12.11 14.89 -3.66
CA PRO A 14 11.69 14.95 -4.66
C PRO A 14 11.81 14.33 -5.60
N LYS A 15 12.20 13.76 -5.94
CA LYS A 15 12.27 13.00 -6.78
C LYS A 15 11.35 12.12 -6.95
N ARG A 16 10.83 11.76 -6.42
CA ARG A 16 9.91 10.95 -6.50
C ARG A 16 9.00 11.18 -7.47
N ARG A 17 8.96 12.01 -8.08
CA ARG A 17 8.07 12.22 -8.93
C ARG A 17 8.02 11.38 -10.06
N LYS A 18 8.96 10.73 -10.47
CA LYS A 18 8.87 9.89 -11.56
C LYS A 18 8.14 8.68 -11.32
N SER A 19 7.95 8.30 -10.13
CA SER A 19 7.20 7.10 -9.82
C SER A 19 5.74 7.43 -9.55
N ARG A 20 5.36 8.63 -9.88
CA ARG A 20 4.01 9.05 -9.60
C ARG A 20 3.01 8.40 -10.55
N ILE A 21 1.91 7.94 -10.03
CA ILE A 21 0.85 7.34 -10.84
C ILE A 21 -0.43 8.14 -10.64
N THR A 22 -1.37 7.95 -11.54
CA THR A 22 -2.65 8.63 -11.43
C THR A 22 -3.51 7.96 -10.37
N LEU A 23 -4.54 8.67 -9.93
CA LEU A 23 -5.48 8.11 -8.98
C LEU A 23 -6.14 6.85 -9.54
N GLU A 24 -6.48 6.88 -10.82
CA GLU A 24 -7.13 5.74 -11.44
C GLU A 24 -6.22 4.53 -11.48
N GLU A 25 -4.96 4.76 -11.80
CA GLU A 25 -4.00 3.67 -11.79
C GLU A 25 -3.83 3.09 -10.41
N TYR A 26 -3.79 3.96 -9.40
CA TYR A 26 -3.67 3.51 -8.03
C TYR A 26 -4.87 2.68 -7.61
N ARG A 27 -6.06 3.15 -7.96
CA ARG A 27 -7.27 2.41 -7.63
C ARG A 27 -7.29 1.04 -8.26
N ASP A 28 -6.91 0.96 -9.53
CA ASP A 28 -6.89 -0.31 -10.23
C ASP A 28 -5.91 -1.28 -9.59
N LYS A 29 -4.78 -0.76 -9.16
CA LYS A 29 -3.74 -1.59 -8.63
C LYS A 29 -3.98 -2.00 -7.18
N TYR A 30 -4.44 -1.08 -6.37
CA TYR A 30 -4.47 -1.31 -4.92
C TYR A 30 -5.84 -1.26 -4.28
N LEU A 31 -6.83 -0.68 -4.92
CA LEU A 31 -8.11 -0.45 -4.26
C LEU A 31 -9.26 -1.26 -4.85
N GLN A 32 -8.96 -2.29 -5.63
CA GLN A 32 -9.97 -3.24 -6.04
C GLN A 32 -10.30 -4.12 -4.85
N VAL A 33 -11.57 -4.41 -4.64
CA VAL A 33 -11.98 -5.25 -3.51
C VAL A 33 -11.51 -6.68 -3.76
N PRO A 34 -10.59 -7.20 -2.96
CA PRO A 34 -10.06 -8.53 -3.21
C PRO A 34 -10.94 -9.59 -2.57
N ARG A 35 -10.79 -10.80 -3.06
CA ARG A 35 -11.45 -11.93 -2.47
C ARG A 35 -10.44 -12.61 -1.56
N ILE A 36 -10.68 -12.53 -0.28
CA ILE A 36 -9.76 -13.07 0.70
C ILE A 36 -10.36 -14.32 1.33
N THR A 37 -9.65 -15.44 1.22
CA THR A 37 -10.07 -16.68 1.83
C THR A 37 -9.07 -17.06 2.91
N ASN A 38 -9.53 -17.85 3.87
CA ASN A 38 -8.66 -18.36 4.93
C ASN A 38 -7.89 -17.22 5.62
N ARG A 39 -8.64 -16.24 6.08
CA ARG A 39 -8.05 -15.04 6.65
C ARG A 39 -7.27 -15.35 7.92
N LYS A 40 -6.16 -14.67 8.09
CA LYS A 40 -5.37 -14.72 9.31
C LYS A 40 -5.20 -13.31 9.84
N PRO A 41 -5.22 -13.11 11.14
CA PRO A 41 -5.07 -11.78 11.70
C PRO A 41 -3.62 -11.31 11.63
N VAL A 42 -3.45 -10.04 11.34
CA VAL A 42 -2.15 -9.38 11.35
C VAL A 42 -2.37 -8.02 11.96
N PHE A 43 -1.53 -7.65 12.89
CA PHE A 43 -1.70 -6.39 13.60
C PHE A 43 -0.72 -5.34 13.09
N VAL A 44 -1.23 -4.13 12.95
CA VAL A 44 -0.40 -2.99 12.60
C VAL A 44 -0.63 -1.92 13.67
N SER A 45 0.22 -0.92 13.69
CA SER A 45 0.05 0.15 14.65
C SER A 45 -1.22 0.94 14.37
N GLU A 46 -1.69 1.62 15.39
CA GLU A 46 -2.86 2.48 15.24
C GLU A 46 -2.61 3.55 14.19
N GLU A 47 -1.42 4.10 14.19
CA GLU A 47 -1.05 5.15 13.27
C GLU A 47 -1.17 4.68 11.81
N VAL A 48 -0.64 3.50 11.54
CA VAL A 48 -0.72 2.93 10.19
C VAL A 48 -2.16 2.59 9.85
N ARG A 49 -2.90 2.04 10.79
CA ARG A 49 -4.29 1.68 10.54
C ARG A 49 -5.11 2.91 10.19
N ASP A 50 -4.88 4.02 10.88
CA ASP A 50 -5.61 5.24 10.60
C ASP A 50 -5.32 5.76 9.20
N GLU A 51 -4.08 5.66 8.77
CA GLU A 51 -3.72 6.07 7.41
C GLU A 51 -4.42 5.20 6.38
N LEU A 52 -4.44 3.90 6.62
CA LEU A 52 -5.10 2.99 5.70
C LEU A 52 -6.59 3.29 5.60
N ASP A 53 -7.22 3.54 6.73
CA ASP A 53 -8.64 3.87 6.75
C ASP A 53 -8.93 5.17 6.01
N ARG A 54 -8.03 6.13 6.14
CA ARG A 54 -8.19 7.41 5.46
C ARG A 54 -8.14 7.23 3.95
N ILE A 55 -7.18 6.45 3.48
CA ILE A 55 -7.04 6.22 2.05
C ILE A 55 -8.24 5.46 1.51
N VAL A 56 -8.67 4.43 2.22
CA VAL A 56 -9.83 3.67 1.79
C VAL A 56 -11.08 4.54 1.77
N GLY A 57 -11.24 5.38 2.79
CA GLY A 57 -12.40 6.25 2.85
C GLY A 57 -12.44 7.29 1.75
N ASN A 58 -11.27 7.79 1.37
CA ASN A 58 -11.21 8.84 0.36
C ASN A 58 -11.24 8.31 -1.06
N PHE A 59 -10.62 7.17 -1.30
CA PHE A 59 -10.41 6.73 -2.67
C PHE A 59 -10.92 5.33 -2.97
N GLY A 60 -11.30 4.57 -1.96
CA GLY A 60 -11.72 3.20 -2.16
C GLY A 60 -13.14 3.11 -2.68
N LYS A 61 -13.45 2.00 -3.32
CA LYS A 61 -14.80 1.74 -3.79
C LYS A 61 -15.63 1.18 -2.67
N ARG A 62 -16.94 1.17 -2.89
CA ARG A 62 -17.84 0.57 -1.94
C ARG A 62 -17.44 -0.87 -1.68
N GLY A 63 -17.44 -1.26 -0.45
CA GLY A 63 -17.06 -2.60 -0.06
C GLY A 63 -15.60 -2.79 0.22
N MET A 64 -14.81 -1.75 -0.04
CA MET A 64 -13.39 -1.82 0.25
C MET A 64 -13.14 -1.62 1.74
N SER A 65 -12.10 -2.25 2.24
CA SER A 65 -11.76 -2.18 3.65
C SER A 65 -10.26 -2.02 3.81
N ALA A 66 -9.83 -1.69 5.02
CA ALA A 66 -8.41 -1.63 5.31
C ALA A 66 -7.76 -3.00 5.08
N SER A 67 -8.46 -4.07 5.44
CA SER A 67 -7.93 -5.42 5.22
C SER A 67 -7.73 -5.70 3.74
N GLY A 68 -8.70 -5.31 2.91
CA GLY A 68 -8.56 -5.51 1.47
C GLY A 68 -7.43 -4.71 0.89
N PHE A 69 -7.26 -3.49 1.37
CA PHE A 69 -6.17 -2.65 0.91
C PHE A 69 -4.82 -3.27 1.27
N ILE A 70 -4.69 -3.74 2.51
CA ILE A 70 -3.47 -4.40 2.95
C ILE A 70 -3.19 -5.63 2.08
N GLU A 71 -4.21 -6.42 1.81
CA GLU A 71 -4.05 -7.60 0.98
C GLU A 71 -3.47 -7.23 -0.39
N ASN A 72 -4.04 -6.19 -1.01
CA ASN A 72 -3.58 -5.76 -2.33
C ASN A 72 -2.16 -5.24 -2.29
N LEU A 73 -1.85 -4.42 -1.28
CA LEU A 73 -0.50 -3.87 -1.15
C LEU A 73 0.53 -4.97 -0.99
N LEU A 74 0.25 -5.93 -0.12
CA LEU A 74 1.21 -6.98 0.17
C LEU A 74 1.34 -7.93 -1.01
N ARG A 75 0.24 -8.27 -1.67
CA ARG A 75 0.35 -9.12 -2.85
C ARG A 75 1.21 -8.46 -3.91
N HIS A 76 0.98 -7.19 -4.15
CA HIS A 76 1.76 -6.47 -5.15
C HIS A 76 3.23 -6.46 -4.79
N HIS A 77 3.53 -6.21 -3.53
CA HIS A 77 4.91 -6.17 -3.07
C HIS A 77 5.57 -7.54 -3.19
N LEU A 78 4.87 -8.58 -2.75
CA LEU A 78 5.41 -9.92 -2.78
C LEU A 78 5.65 -10.39 -4.22
N ASP A 79 4.72 -10.09 -5.11
CA ASP A 79 4.88 -10.45 -6.51
C ASP A 79 6.05 -9.73 -7.15
N ALA A 80 6.20 -8.46 -6.82
CA ALA A 80 7.26 -7.65 -7.42
C ALA A 80 8.65 -8.14 -7.04
N HIS A 81 8.77 -8.77 -5.87
CA HIS A 81 10.08 -9.17 -5.35
C HIS A 81 10.25 -10.67 -5.21
N GLU A 82 9.36 -11.42 -5.82
CA GLU A 82 9.38 -12.88 -5.67
C GLU A 82 10.72 -13.48 -6.07
N LYS A 83 11.26 -13.04 -7.18
CA LYS A 83 12.53 -13.57 -7.66
C LYS A 83 13.69 -13.16 -6.79
N ASP A 84 13.61 -11.98 -6.23
CA ASP A 84 14.63 -11.53 -5.30
C ASP A 84 14.65 -12.40 -4.05
N PHE A 85 13.47 -12.70 -3.51
CA PHE A 85 13.38 -13.53 -2.32
C PHE A 85 13.93 -14.93 -2.59
N GLU A 86 13.62 -15.49 -3.76
CA GLU A 86 14.13 -16.80 -4.11
C GLU A 86 15.65 -16.79 -4.22
N ALA A 87 16.20 -15.77 -4.84
CA ALA A 87 17.65 -15.67 -4.97
C ALA A 87 18.32 -15.56 -3.62
N TRP A 88 17.78 -14.71 -2.76
CA TRP A 88 18.36 -14.48 -1.43
C TRP A 88 18.24 -15.71 -0.55
N ARG A 89 17.16 -16.45 -0.69
CA ARG A 89 16.95 -17.62 0.12
C ARG A 89 18.04 -18.68 -0.13
N LYS A 90 18.62 -18.67 -1.31
CA LYS A 90 19.65 -19.63 -1.67
C LYS A 90 21.05 -19.22 -1.26
N LEU A 91 21.20 -18.03 -0.75
CA LEU A 91 22.49 -17.56 -0.27
C LEU A 91 22.87 -18.24 1.06
#